data_9a478f957ed3bd4bb1f0a533844496ac
#
_entry.id   9a478f957ed3bd4bb1f0a533844496ac
#
_cell.length_a   1.000
_cell.length_b   1.000
_cell.length_c   1.000
_cell.angle_alpha   90.00
_cell.angle_beta   90.00
_cell.angle_gamma   90.00
#
_symmetry.space_group_name_H-M   'P 1'
#
loop_
_entity.id
_entity.type
_entity.pdbx_description
1 polymer ?
#
loop_
_entity_poly.entity_id
_entity_poly.type
_entity_poly.pdbx_seq_one_letter_code
_entity_poly.pdbx_strand_id
1 'polypeptide(L)'
;MNNNSNIFSKCGMRCDLCLIYRPNVTEKDRRIEICNAWKKIWNGFKPNPNEIICDGCSCGDRGILFSPECETRKFVLEKEIIHCGYCEKYPCSIFPAEPTEEETFQKIEIEKQWTWEEEKLMEAYACKKNMDIFRKKMFEKIYTEEDLFPREVTHCEKRDYGVLFYNEENKDSYDSNHAVIYRKKIADLDFVLKDIIDFYTHKNITPIIYQSISDDGFFEEIKTKLNSFGFETWEEEQKFMVLSDKNIINANSQITIKKLEQWKDEYGTEIFEKSGEPWGIDVVKKSLQNKNTLFFVAFYNENPVGMTYAHVTDEVCRVDYLLVSSSYRKMGIGRTLINAFVEYCKENKISTCYLWPDGESAEKIYHEAGFRHAEIKLAGRAKWNKT
;
A
#
# COMPACT_ATOMS: atom_id res chain seq x y z
N MET A 1 3.39 5.57 28.09
CA MET A 1 2.65 5.01 26.95
C MET A 1 3.11 5.75 25.70
N ASN A 2 4.15 5.26 25.02
CA ASN A 2 4.65 5.88 23.78
C ASN A 2 3.89 5.29 22.59
N ASN A 3 2.69 5.80 22.32
CA ASN A 3 2.04 5.55 21.04
C ASN A 3 2.56 6.60 20.04
N ASN A 4 3.67 6.27 19.40
CA ASN A 4 4.27 7.08 18.32
C ASN A 4 3.52 6.85 16.98
N SER A 5 2.20 6.88 16.96
CA SER A 5 1.44 6.93 15.72
C SER A 5 1.25 8.38 15.31
N ASN A 6 1.81 8.77 14.17
CA ASN A 6 1.59 10.08 13.58
C ASN A 6 0.09 10.32 13.39
N ILE A 7 -0.44 11.42 13.91
CA ILE A 7 -1.83 11.82 13.71
C ILE A 7 -1.86 12.88 12.62
N PHE A 8 -2.36 12.50 11.44
CA PHE A 8 -2.48 13.42 10.30
C PHE A 8 -3.86 14.06 10.20
N SER A 9 -3.89 15.31 9.79
CA SER A 9 -5.08 15.94 9.23
C SER A 9 -5.37 15.40 7.83
N LYS A 10 -6.47 15.82 7.22
CA LYS A 10 -6.84 15.39 5.86
C LYS A 10 -5.80 15.77 4.79
N CYS A 11 -5.10 16.89 4.96
CA CYS A 11 -4.05 17.36 4.04
C CYS A 11 -2.62 17.01 4.47
N GLY A 12 -2.42 16.37 5.61
CA GLY A 12 -1.08 15.96 6.06
C GLY A 12 -0.43 16.83 7.12
N MET A 13 -1.14 17.80 7.69
CA MET A 13 -0.65 18.45 8.91
C MET A 13 -0.54 17.41 10.02
N ARG A 14 0.51 17.50 10.82
CA ARG A 14 0.78 16.66 11.98
C ARG A 14 0.06 17.18 13.21
N CYS A 15 -1.16 16.68 13.43
CA CYS A 15 -1.97 17.08 14.60
C CYS A 15 -1.28 16.74 15.92
N ASP A 16 -0.55 15.63 15.99
CA ASP A 16 0.22 15.23 17.17
C ASP A 16 1.36 16.21 17.54
N LEU A 17 1.85 17.00 16.58
CA LEU A 17 2.84 18.06 16.80
C LEU A 17 2.22 19.45 16.93
N CYS A 18 0.96 19.60 16.56
CA CYS A 18 0.29 20.90 16.47
C CYS A 18 -0.10 21.43 17.87
N LEU A 19 0.47 22.58 18.27
CA LEU A 19 0.32 23.14 19.62
C LEU A 19 -1.09 23.64 19.95
N ILE A 20 -1.99 23.72 18.96
CA ILE A 20 -3.42 24.06 19.16
C ILE A 20 -4.33 22.83 19.11
N TYR A 21 -3.81 21.65 18.84
CA TYR A 21 -4.58 20.41 18.89
C TYR A 21 -5.01 20.12 20.32
N ARG A 22 -6.31 19.92 20.56
CA ARG A 22 -6.88 19.85 21.92
C ARG A 22 -6.12 18.93 22.89
N PRO A 23 -5.72 17.72 22.53
CA PRO A 23 -4.92 16.88 23.43
C PRO A 23 -3.61 17.56 23.86
N ASN A 24 -2.90 18.22 22.93
CA ASN A 24 -1.64 18.89 23.23
C ASN A 24 -1.86 20.15 24.10
N VAL A 25 -2.94 20.89 23.85
CA VAL A 25 -3.35 22.04 24.68
C VAL A 25 -3.69 21.58 26.11
N THR A 26 -4.35 20.43 26.24
CA THR A 26 -4.73 19.87 27.56
C THR A 26 -3.49 19.42 28.36
N GLU A 27 -2.48 18.89 27.67
CA GLU A 27 -1.21 18.48 28.29
C GLU A 27 -0.39 19.70 28.73
N LYS A 28 -0.23 20.69 27.84
CA LYS A 28 0.45 21.94 28.11
C LYS A 28 -0.07 23.05 27.19
N ASP A 29 -0.78 24.01 27.77
CA ASP A 29 -1.30 25.16 27.02
C ASP A 29 -0.18 26.10 26.57
N ARG A 30 0.01 26.21 25.26
CA ARG A 30 1.01 27.07 24.58
C ARG A 30 0.36 27.98 23.55
N ARG A 31 -0.93 28.25 23.69
CA ARG A 31 -1.69 29.04 22.70
C ARG A 31 -1.22 30.47 22.57
N ILE A 32 -0.67 31.06 23.63
CA ILE A 32 -0.09 32.42 23.58
C ILE A 32 1.17 32.41 22.73
N GLU A 33 2.06 31.45 22.97
CA GLU A 33 3.33 31.31 22.26
C GLU A 33 3.10 31.03 20.77
N ILE A 34 2.15 30.16 20.44
CA ILE A 34 1.82 29.86 19.05
C ILE A 34 1.20 31.08 18.33
N CYS A 35 0.38 31.88 19.01
CA CYS A 35 -0.14 33.13 18.44
C CYS A 35 0.98 34.11 18.12
N ASN A 36 2.03 34.16 18.94
CA ASN A 36 3.18 35.01 18.68
C ASN A 36 4.00 34.47 17.49
N ALA A 37 4.19 33.16 17.39
CA ALA A 37 4.82 32.53 16.25
C ALA A 37 4.04 32.80 14.94
N TRP A 38 2.72 32.67 14.96
CA TRP A 38 1.88 32.98 13.80
C TRP A 38 1.96 34.45 13.36
N LYS A 39 1.94 35.38 14.30
CA LYS A 39 2.10 36.81 13.99
C LYS A 39 3.44 37.10 13.31
N LYS A 40 4.49 36.39 13.70
CA LYS A 40 5.82 36.55 13.12
C LYS A 40 5.90 35.94 11.73
N ILE A 41 5.39 34.72 11.55
CA ILE A 41 5.47 33.95 10.31
C ILE A 41 4.49 34.47 9.25
N TRP A 42 3.22 34.69 9.65
CA TRP A 42 2.18 35.19 8.77
C TRP A 42 1.83 36.63 9.11
N ASN A 43 2.47 37.54 8.44
CA ASN A 43 2.31 38.97 8.66
C ASN A 43 0.82 39.39 8.61
N GLY A 44 0.35 40.03 9.66
CA GLY A 44 -1.04 40.51 9.78
C GLY A 44 -2.02 39.51 10.41
N PHE A 45 -1.67 38.25 10.59
CA PHE A 45 -2.53 37.29 11.27
C PHE A 45 -2.45 37.49 12.80
N LYS A 46 -3.57 37.85 13.41
CA LYS A 46 -3.64 38.15 14.87
C LYS A 46 -4.70 37.31 15.55
N PRO A 47 -4.50 36.00 15.71
CA PRO A 47 -5.48 35.14 16.36
C PRO A 47 -5.61 35.47 17.86
N ASN A 48 -6.81 35.24 18.41
CA ASN A 48 -7.07 35.32 19.83
C ASN A 48 -6.70 33.99 20.50
N PRO A 49 -5.77 33.92 21.45
CA PRO A 49 -5.39 32.68 22.13
C PRO A 49 -6.56 31.93 22.77
N ASN A 50 -7.61 32.62 23.20
CA ASN A 50 -8.76 31.98 23.82
C ASN A 50 -9.71 31.30 22.84
N GLU A 51 -9.58 31.59 21.53
CA GLU A 51 -10.46 31.07 20.47
C GLU A 51 -9.77 30.00 19.62
N ILE A 52 -8.47 29.82 19.75
CA ILE A 52 -7.70 28.89 18.95
C ILE A 52 -7.53 27.52 19.64
N ILE A 53 -8.49 26.64 19.42
CA ILE A 53 -8.35 25.24 19.79
C ILE A 53 -8.90 24.38 18.66
N CYS A 54 -8.23 23.30 18.33
CA CYS A 54 -8.58 22.45 17.20
C CYS A 54 -8.76 20.99 17.63
N ASP A 55 -9.84 20.37 17.24
CA ASP A 55 -10.12 18.95 17.47
C ASP A 55 -9.67 18.05 16.31
N GLY A 56 -9.04 18.63 15.28
CA GLY A 56 -8.58 17.92 14.08
C GLY A 56 -9.67 17.80 13.00
N CYS A 57 -9.26 17.48 11.79
CA CYS A 57 -10.16 17.43 10.62
C CYS A 57 -11.15 16.25 10.61
N SER A 58 -11.00 15.29 11.53
CA SER A 58 -11.86 14.11 11.63
C SER A 58 -12.94 14.21 12.71
N CYS A 59 -13.04 15.35 13.42
CA CYS A 59 -13.99 15.56 14.52
C CYS A 59 -15.41 15.96 14.09
N GLY A 60 -15.73 15.90 12.81
CA GLY A 60 -16.94 16.49 12.25
C GLY A 60 -16.78 17.99 12.02
N ASP A 61 -17.87 18.78 12.18
CA ASP A 61 -17.84 20.24 11.93
C ASP A 61 -17.56 21.05 13.21
N ARG A 62 -17.35 20.38 14.33
CA ARG A 62 -17.05 21.03 15.62
C ARG A 62 -15.55 21.11 15.85
N GLY A 63 -15.09 22.27 16.34
CA GLY A 63 -13.71 22.44 16.78
C GLY A 63 -12.66 22.48 15.68
N ILE A 64 -13.05 22.75 14.43
CA ILE A 64 -12.13 22.94 13.31
C ILE A 64 -11.74 24.40 13.26
N LEU A 65 -10.45 24.69 13.49
CA LEU A 65 -9.95 26.06 13.44
C LEU A 65 -9.87 26.59 12.01
N PHE A 66 -9.44 25.73 11.08
CA PHE A 66 -9.29 26.06 9.67
C PHE A 66 -10.56 25.67 8.94
N SER A 67 -11.14 26.66 8.31
CA SER A 67 -12.34 26.71 7.51
C SER A 67 -13.12 25.39 7.32
N PRO A 68 -14.41 25.33 7.69
CA PRO A 68 -15.31 24.25 7.29
C PRO A 68 -15.41 24.13 5.77
N GLU A 69 -15.02 25.16 5.02
CA GLU A 69 -14.98 25.24 3.56
C GLU A 69 -13.68 24.70 2.93
N CYS A 70 -12.82 24.02 3.71
CA CYS A 70 -11.57 23.46 3.20
C CYS A 70 -11.82 22.42 2.09
N GLU A 71 -11.45 22.75 0.86
CA GLU A 71 -11.65 21.91 -0.32
C GLU A 71 -10.96 20.56 -0.19
N THR A 72 -9.72 20.54 0.35
CA THR A 72 -9.00 19.28 0.61
C THR A 72 -9.76 18.38 1.56
N ARG A 73 -10.35 18.96 2.63
CA ARG A 73 -11.15 18.18 3.57
C ARG A 73 -12.39 17.61 2.92
N LYS A 74 -13.14 18.41 2.16
CA LYS A 74 -14.33 17.98 1.41
C LYS A 74 -13.97 16.83 0.47
N PHE A 75 -12.95 17.02 -0.35
CA PHE A 75 -12.47 16.02 -1.30
C PHE A 75 -12.09 14.69 -0.63
N VAL A 76 -11.32 14.74 0.46
CA VAL A 76 -10.89 13.56 1.19
C VAL A 76 -12.08 12.80 1.79
N LEU A 77 -13.09 13.50 2.30
CA LEU A 77 -14.32 12.92 2.82
C LEU A 77 -15.17 12.30 1.70
N GLU A 78 -15.31 12.96 0.56
CA GLU A 78 -16.04 12.46 -0.63
C GLU A 78 -15.37 11.19 -1.21
N LYS A 79 -14.03 11.12 -1.18
CA LYS A 79 -13.28 9.95 -1.60
C LYS A 79 -13.21 8.85 -0.54
N GLU A 80 -13.78 9.09 0.64
CA GLU A 80 -13.77 8.15 1.77
C GLU A 80 -12.37 7.64 2.12
N ILE A 81 -11.36 8.52 2.03
CA ILE A 81 -9.98 8.24 2.46
C ILE A 81 -9.67 8.92 3.78
N ILE A 82 -8.72 8.37 4.54
CA ILE A 82 -8.31 8.97 5.83
C ILE A 82 -7.65 10.34 5.59
N HIS A 83 -6.72 10.41 4.64
CA HIS A 83 -6.00 11.63 4.26
C HIS A 83 -5.42 11.50 2.85
N CYS A 84 -4.93 12.60 2.29
CA CYS A 84 -4.38 12.66 0.92
C CYS A 84 -3.31 11.63 0.60
N GLY A 85 -2.57 11.12 1.59
CA GLY A 85 -1.56 10.09 1.38
C GLY A 85 -2.08 8.75 0.83
N TYR A 86 -3.39 8.50 0.91
CA TYR A 86 -4.06 7.33 0.32
C TYR A 86 -4.70 7.62 -1.04
N CYS A 87 -4.45 8.77 -1.65
CA CYS A 87 -5.03 9.15 -2.93
C CYS A 87 -4.08 8.85 -4.09
N GLU A 88 -4.56 8.17 -5.13
CA GLU A 88 -3.79 7.91 -6.36
C GLU A 88 -3.39 9.20 -7.11
N LYS A 89 -4.19 10.28 -6.93
CA LYS A 89 -3.97 11.58 -7.58
C LYS A 89 -3.07 12.52 -6.77
N TYR A 90 -2.48 12.04 -5.68
CA TYR A 90 -1.59 12.85 -4.86
C TYR A 90 -0.22 13.06 -5.52
N PRO A 91 0.37 14.30 -5.49
CA PRO A 91 -0.29 15.55 -5.16
C PRO A 91 -1.17 16.03 -6.32
N CYS A 92 -2.32 16.63 -6.01
CA CYS A 92 -3.26 17.16 -7.00
C CYS A 92 -3.49 18.68 -6.81
N SER A 93 -4.24 19.32 -7.72
CA SER A 93 -4.52 20.76 -7.66
C SER A 93 -5.31 21.21 -6.43
N ILE A 94 -6.01 20.29 -5.75
CA ILE A 94 -6.78 20.56 -4.53
C ILE A 94 -5.89 20.43 -3.27
N PHE A 95 -4.73 19.75 -3.40
CA PHE A 95 -3.79 19.65 -2.29
C PHE A 95 -3.29 21.08 -1.96
N PRO A 96 -3.27 21.48 -0.66
CA PRO A 96 -2.90 22.85 -0.32
C PRO A 96 -1.51 23.16 -0.87
N ALA A 97 -1.45 24.26 -1.61
CA ALA A 97 -0.16 24.85 -1.94
C ALA A 97 0.55 25.12 -0.61
N GLU A 98 1.69 24.53 -0.41
CA GLU A 98 2.57 24.99 0.66
C GLU A 98 2.87 26.46 0.36
N PRO A 99 2.80 27.36 1.36
CA PRO A 99 3.51 28.60 1.23
C PRO A 99 4.91 28.20 0.81
N THR A 100 5.36 28.64 -0.35
CA THR A 100 6.64 28.22 -0.90
C THR A 100 7.62 28.25 0.24
N GLU A 101 8.17 27.08 0.56
CA GLU A 101 9.14 26.96 1.67
C GLU A 101 10.19 28.07 1.53
N GLU A 102 10.58 28.39 0.29
CA GLU A 102 11.45 29.48 -0.04
C GLU A 102 10.96 30.86 0.46
N GLU A 103 9.69 31.25 0.27
CA GLU A 103 9.23 32.58 0.73
C GLU A 103 9.11 32.68 2.23
N THR A 104 8.74 31.57 2.89
CA THR A 104 8.60 31.53 4.35
C THR A 104 9.97 31.30 5.02
N PHE A 105 10.79 30.43 4.46
CA PHE A 105 12.13 30.15 4.96
C PHE A 105 13.13 31.28 4.70
N GLN A 106 13.07 31.96 3.53
CA GLN A 106 13.95 33.11 3.28
C GLN A 106 13.74 34.25 4.26
N LYS A 107 12.50 34.49 4.70
CA LYS A 107 12.25 35.50 5.76
C LYS A 107 12.78 35.12 7.12
N ILE A 108 12.94 33.83 7.40
CA ILE A 108 13.29 33.28 8.72
C ILE A 108 14.77 32.92 8.80
N GLU A 109 15.40 32.47 7.72
CA GLU A 109 16.86 32.27 7.66
C GLU A 109 17.66 33.54 7.93
N ILE A 110 17.08 34.73 7.67
CA ILE A 110 17.71 36.01 7.96
C ILE A 110 17.86 36.27 9.47
N GLU A 111 16.97 35.74 10.32
CA GLU A 111 16.99 35.99 11.77
C GLU A 111 17.67 34.87 12.60
N LYS A 112 18.04 33.74 12.01
CA LYS A 112 18.86 32.63 12.55
C LYS A 112 18.52 32.04 13.94
N GLN A 113 17.39 32.34 14.56
CA GLN A 113 16.98 31.75 15.83
C GLN A 113 15.50 31.50 15.86
N TRP A 114 15.13 30.24 15.62
CA TRP A 114 13.77 29.76 15.81
C TRP A 114 13.53 29.46 17.29
N THR A 115 12.36 29.84 17.80
CA THR A 115 11.89 29.30 19.07
C THR A 115 11.44 27.84 18.85
N TRP A 116 11.39 27.07 19.93
CA TRP A 116 10.87 25.72 19.87
C TRP A 116 9.44 25.67 19.30
N GLU A 117 8.59 26.63 19.63
CA GLU A 117 7.21 26.74 19.13
C GLU A 117 7.15 27.01 17.62
N GLU A 118 8.05 27.84 17.11
CA GLU A 118 8.17 28.11 15.67
C GLU A 118 8.62 26.86 14.90
N GLU A 119 9.61 26.12 15.41
CA GLU A 119 10.04 24.85 14.83
C GLU A 119 8.90 23.83 14.80
N LYS A 120 8.17 23.67 15.90
CA LYS A 120 7.03 22.76 15.99
C LYS A 120 5.88 23.16 15.09
N LEU A 121 5.65 24.45 14.91
CA LEU A 121 4.68 24.96 13.97
C LEU A 121 5.02 24.57 12.54
N MET A 122 6.25 24.82 12.11
CA MET A 122 6.70 24.50 10.75
C MET A 122 6.66 22.99 10.49
N GLU A 123 7.13 22.18 11.45
CA GLU A 123 7.08 20.73 11.35
C GLU A 123 5.64 20.19 11.23
N ALA A 124 4.72 20.75 12.01
CA ALA A 124 3.31 20.35 11.99
C ALA A 124 2.63 20.72 10.66
N TYR A 125 2.96 21.87 10.09
CA TYR A 125 2.29 22.43 8.90
C TYR A 125 2.96 22.07 7.57
N ALA A 126 4.07 21.36 7.57
CA ALA A 126 4.74 20.87 6.36
C ALA A 126 3.94 19.73 5.70
N CYS A 127 2.75 20.05 5.19
CA CYS A 127 1.76 19.08 4.69
C CYS A 127 2.33 18.16 3.63
N LYS A 128 2.96 18.73 2.59
CA LYS A 128 3.54 17.98 1.48
C LYS A 128 4.67 17.07 1.95
N LYS A 129 5.64 17.62 2.67
CA LYS A 129 6.75 16.86 3.25
C LYS A 129 6.27 15.70 4.13
N ASN A 130 5.27 15.95 4.97
CA ASN A 130 4.70 14.94 5.85
C ASN A 130 4.02 13.82 5.06
N MET A 131 3.26 14.17 4.02
CA MET A 131 2.60 13.18 3.15
C MET A 131 3.60 12.44 2.26
N ASP A 132 4.60 13.12 1.70
CA ASP A 132 5.67 12.48 0.92
C ASP A 132 6.41 11.44 1.76
N ILE A 133 6.77 11.76 3.01
CA ILE A 133 7.40 10.81 3.94
C ILE A 133 6.47 9.64 4.25
N PHE A 134 5.17 9.91 4.50
CA PHE A 134 4.19 8.87 4.75
C PHE A 134 4.07 7.92 3.55
N ARG A 135 3.83 8.46 2.34
CA ARG A 135 3.70 7.68 1.11
C ARG A 135 4.96 6.88 0.83
N LYS A 136 6.12 7.52 0.91
CA LYS A 136 7.40 6.86 0.69
C LYS A 136 7.54 5.61 1.57
N LYS A 137 7.32 5.75 2.89
CA LYS A 137 7.39 4.62 3.82
C LYS A 137 6.38 3.51 3.53
N MET A 138 5.16 3.88 3.16
CA MET A 138 4.11 2.93 2.82
C MET A 138 4.46 2.16 1.55
N PHE A 139 4.84 2.85 0.49
CA PHE A 139 5.13 2.22 -0.81
C PHE A 139 6.46 1.49 -0.83
N GLU A 140 7.48 1.92 -0.09
CA GLU A 140 8.72 1.14 0.08
C GLU A 140 8.43 -0.27 0.63
N LYS A 141 7.49 -0.38 1.58
CA LYS A 141 7.06 -1.68 2.10
C LYS A 141 6.31 -2.51 1.05
N ILE A 142 5.36 -1.88 0.34
CA ILE A 142 4.57 -2.54 -0.71
C ILE A 142 5.50 -3.04 -1.82
N TYR A 143 6.36 -2.21 -2.35
CA TYR A 143 7.26 -2.57 -3.46
C TYR A 143 8.27 -3.64 -3.06
N THR A 144 8.78 -3.58 -1.84
CA THR A 144 9.68 -4.63 -1.33
C THR A 144 8.94 -5.97 -1.23
N GLU A 145 7.69 -5.95 -0.79
CA GLU A 145 6.88 -7.17 -0.71
C GLU A 145 6.57 -7.71 -2.10
N GLU A 146 6.18 -6.87 -3.06
CA GLU A 146 5.91 -7.28 -4.43
C GLU A 146 7.14 -7.89 -5.13
N ASP A 147 8.29 -7.24 -5.01
CA ASP A 147 9.54 -7.73 -5.61
C ASP A 147 9.99 -9.09 -5.02
N LEU A 148 9.62 -9.37 -3.76
CA LEU A 148 10.11 -10.55 -3.04
C LEU A 148 9.03 -11.61 -2.78
N PHE A 149 7.76 -11.28 -3.01
CA PHE A 149 6.65 -12.19 -2.76
C PHE A 149 6.81 -13.59 -3.40
N PRO A 150 7.35 -13.73 -4.64
CA PRO A 150 7.50 -15.05 -5.25
C PRO A 150 8.32 -16.04 -4.43
N ARG A 151 9.22 -15.57 -3.54
CA ARG A 151 10.02 -16.45 -2.63
C ARG A 151 9.15 -17.32 -1.71
N GLU A 152 7.90 -16.92 -1.48
CA GLU A 152 6.98 -17.64 -0.59
C GLU A 152 6.42 -18.91 -1.22
N VAL A 153 6.45 -19.00 -2.55
CA VAL A 153 5.85 -20.10 -3.32
C VAL A 153 6.82 -20.75 -4.32
N THR A 154 8.03 -20.18 -4.51
CA THR A 154 9.05 -20.66 -5.46
C THR A 154 10.42 -20.76 -4.80
N HIS A 155 11.36 -21.40 -5.48
CA HIS A 155 12.78 -21.29 -5.13
C HIS A 155 13.34 -19.93 -5.57
N CYS A 156 14.35 -19.44 -4.86
CA CYS A 156 15.04 -18.21 -5.26
C CYS A 156 16.54 -18.27 -5.03
N GLU A 157 17.28 -17.63 -5.93
CA GLU A 157 18.71 -17.38 -5.78
C GLU A 157 18.99 -15.87 -5.80
N LYS A 158 19.74 -15.41 -4.81
CA LYS A 158 20.16 -13.99 -4.74
C LYS A 158 21.39 -13.76 -5.62
N ARG A 159 21.39 -12.62 -6.30
CA ARG A 159 22.51 -12.05 -7.05
C ARG A 159 22.78 -10.64 -6.53
N ASP A 160 23.97 -10.12 -6.78
CA ASP A 160 24.30 -8.74 -6.41
C ASP A 160 23.34 -7.74 -7.09
N TYR A 161 22.90 -8.04 -8.31
CA TYR A 161 22.01 -7.20 -9.11
C TYR A 161 20.51 -7.45 -8.89
N GLY A 162 20.11 -8.54 -8.19
CA GLY A 162 18.70 -8.88 -8.07
C GLY A 162 18.40 -10.23 -7.43
N VAL A 163 17.25 -10.80 -7.79
CA VAL A 163 16.80 -12.12 -7.32
C VAL A 163 16.27 -12.93 -8.49
N LEU A 164 16.65 -14.20 -8.57
CA LEU A 164 16.19 -15.15 -9.59
C LEU A 164 15.21 -16.12 -8.93
N PHE A 165 13.94 -16.08 -9.33
CA PHE A 165 12.90 -17.00 -8.89
C PHE A 165 12.73 -18.12 -9.89
N TYR A 166 12.57 -19.37 -9.42
CA TYR A 166 12.39 -20.51 -10.29
C TYR A 166 11.57 -21.64 -9.68
N ASN A 167 10.79 -22.32 -10.53
CA ASN A 167 10.00 -23.48 -10.20
C ASN A 167 10.07 -24.48 -11.34
N GLU A 168 10.91 -25.51 -11.21
CA GLU A 168 11.14 -26.51 -12.24
C GLU A 168 9.93 -27.44 -12.46
N GLU A 169 8.99 -27.49 -11.51
CA GLU A 169 7.75 -28.23 -11.63
C GLU A 169 6.67 -27.47 -12.43
N ASN A 170 6.78 -26.12 -12.52
CA ASN A 170 5.85 -25.26 -13.25
C ASN A 170 6.61 -24.26 -14.12
N LYS A 171 7.28 -24.80 -15.16
CA LYS A 171 8.23 -24.03 -15.99
C LYS A 171 7.60 -22.96 -16.86
N ASP A 172 6.31 -23.09 -17.16
CA ASP A 172 5.57 -22.17 -18.04
C ASP A 172 4.98 -20.98 -17.29
N SER A 173 5.01 -20.98 -15.96
CA SER A 173 4.50 -19.87 -15.14
C SER A 173 5.53 -18.75 -15.05
N TYR A 174 5.21 -17.59 -15.61
CA TYR A 174 6.05 -16.38 -15.53
C TYR A 174 6.19 -15.88 -14.10
N ASP A 175 5.11 -15.91 -13.32
CA ASP A 175 5.12 -15.46 -11.92
C ASP A 175 5.99 -16.34 -11.02
N SER A 176 6.15 -17.63 -11.39
CA SER A 176 7.02 -18.55 -10.67
C SER A 176 8.47 -18.54 -11.18
N ASN A 177 8.73 -17.99 -12.37
CA ASN A 177 9.99 -18.11 -13.08
C ASN A 177 10.41 -16.78 -13.71
N HIS A 178 10.95 -15.89 -12.90
CA HIS A 178 11.48 -14.61 -13.42
C HIS A 178 12.63 -14.11 -12.56
N ALA A 179 13.46 -13.26 -13.15
CA ALA A 179 14.44 -12.47 -12.44
C ALA A 179 13.85 -11.10 -12.08
N VAL A 180 14.03 -10.64 -10.86
CA VAL A 180 13.82 -9.23 -10.51
C VAL A 180 15.20 -8.55 -10.47
N ILE A 181 15.36 -7.47 -11.25
CA ILE A 181 16.61 -6.73 -11.30
C ILE A 181 16.43 -5.30 -10.76
N TYR A 182 17.43 -4.82 -10.03
CA TYR A 182 17.42 -3.50 -9.38
C TYR A 182 18.37 -2.54 -10.09
N ARG A 183 17.85 -1.47 -10.67
CA ARG A 183 18.60 -0.46 -11.43
C ARG A 183 19.89 -0.02 -10.74
N LYS A 184 19.82 0.31 -9.45
CA LYS A 184 20.96 0.82 -8.67
C LYS A 184 22.04 -0.21 -8.36
N LYS A 185 21.78 -1.49 -8.61
CA LYS A 185 22.69 -2.59 -8.32
C LYS A 185 23.39 -3.14 -9.57
N ILE A 186 23.05 -2.65 -10.74
CA ILE A 186 23.59 -3.11 -12.01
C ILE A 186 24.85 -2.29 -12.34
N ALA A 187 26.00 -2.94 -12.24
CA ALA A 187 27.28 -2.35 -12.66
C ALA A 187 27.60 -2.66 -14.13
N ASP A 188 27.25 -3.86 -14.60
CA ASP A 188 27.44 -4.34 -15.98
C ASP A 188 26.19 -5.06 -16.45
N LEU A 189 25.41 -4.42 -17.30
CA LEU A 189 24.16 -4.96 -17.81
C LEU A 189 24.38 -6.17 -18.74
N ASP A 190 25.47 -6.21 -19.51
CA ASP A 190 25.78 -7.35 -20.39
C ASP A 190 26.05 -8.61 -19.59
N PHE A 191 26.77 -8.49 -18.49
CA PHE A 191 27.00 -9.58 -17.57
C PHE A 191 25.65 -10.06 -16.95
N VAL A 192 24.82 -9.15 -16.48
CA VAL A 192 23.53 -9.46 -15.87
C VAL A 192 22.62 -10.23 -16.83
N LEU A 193 22.48 -9.77 -18.07
CA LEU A 193 21.62 -10.40 -19.06
C LEU A 193 22.14 -11.80 -19.45
N LYS A 194 23.46 -11.99 -19.56
CA LYS A 194 24.06 -13.31 -19.81
C LYS A 194 23.81 -14.26 -18.65
N ASP A 195 24.07 -13.84 -17.40
CA ASP A 195 23.84 -14.68 -16.22
C ASP A 195 22.39 -15.13 -16.12
N ILE A 196 21.43 -14.24 -16.38
CA ILE A 196 20.00 -14.57 -16.38
C ILE A 196 19.66 -15.58 -17.49
N ILE A 197 20.13 -15.35 -18.72
CA ILE A 197 19.89 -16.28 -19.84
C ILE A 197 20.47 -17.65 -19.50
N ASP A 198 21.72 -17.71 -19.07
CA ASP A 198 22.41 -18.96 -18.74
C ASP A 198 21.71 -19.70 -17.60
N PHE A 199 21.34 -19.00 -16.54
CA PHE A 199 20.67 -19.58 -15.37
C PHE A 199 19.37 -20.29 -15.75
N TYR A 200 18.47 -19.61 -16.47
CA TYR A 200 17.16 -20.17 -16.82
C TYR A 200 17.25 -21.22 -17.93
N THR A 201 18.10 -21.01 -18.91
CA THR A 201 18.26 -22.00 -20.01
C THR A 201 18.83 -23.33 -19.51
N HIS A 202 19.76 -23.33 -18.55
CA HIS A 202 20.25 -24.56 -17.91
C HIS A 202 19.15 -25.34 -17.18
N LYS A 203 18.10 -24.69 -16.73
CA LYS A 203 16.92 -25.30 -16.09
C LYS A 203 15.80 -25.66 -17.06
N ASN A 204 16.01 -25.41 -18.37
CA ASN A 204 14.98 -25.49 -19.41
C ASN A 204 13.74 -24.62 -19.09
N ILE A 205 13.98 -23.42 -18.58
CA ILE A 205 12.98 -22.39 -18.29
C ILE A 205 13.25 -21.22 -19.24
N THR A 206 12.19 -20.58 -19.75
CA THR A 206 12.32 -19.37 -20.57
C THR A 206 12.76 -18.20 -19.68
N PRO A 207 13.88 -17.51 -20.00
CA PRO A 207 14.28 -16.32 -19.25
C PRO A 207 13.24 -15.21 -19.30
N ILE A 208 12.78 -14.79 -18.13
CA ILE A 208 11.85 -13.67 -17.97
C ILE A 208 12.51 -12.70 -16.97
N ILE A 209 12.39 -11.42 -17.23
CA ILE A 209 12.90 -10.37 -16.35
C ILE A 209 11.75 -9.45 -15.97
N TYR A 210 11.61 -9.16 -14.69
CA TYR A 210 10.72 -8.14 -14.15
C TYR A 210 11.57 -6.97 -13.66
N GLN A 211 11.19 -5.78 -14.06
CA GLN A 211 11.69 -4.56 -13.45
C GLN A 211 11.21 -4.51 -12.00
N SER A 212 12.08 -4.12 -11.06
CA SER A 212 11.61 -3.79 -9.71
C SER A 212 10.51 -2.73 -9.78
N ILE A 213 9.46 -2.90 -9.01
CA ILE A 213 8.34 -1.95 -8.95
C ILE A 213 8.81 -0.53 -8.55
N SER A 214 9.91 -0.43 -7.82
CA SER A 214 10.47 0.86 -7.40
C SER A 214 11.25 1.60 -8.49
N ASP A 215 11.60 0.94 -9.60
CA ASP A 215 12.52 1.45 -10.62
C ASP A 215 11.78 1.96 -11.86
N ASP A 216 10.93 3.00 -11.71
CA ASP A 216 10.11 3.57 -12.78
C ASP A 216 10.93 3.90 -14.04
N GLY A 217 10.43 3.48 -15.20
CA GLY A 217 11.00 3.78 -16.51
C GLY A 217 12.33 3.07 -16.81
N PHE A 218 12.81 2.20 -15.92
CA PHE A 218 14.12 1.57 -16.10
C PHE A 218 14.18 0.71 -17.38
N PHE A 219 13.14 -0.07 -17.67
CA PHE A 219 13.15 -0.91 -18.89
C PHE A 219 13.09 -0.09 -20.17
N GLU A 220 12.46 1.07 -20.18
CA GLU A 220 12.50 1.96 -21.35
C GLU A 220 13.92 2.49 -21.58
N GLU A 221 14.68 2.82 -20.52
CA GLU A 221 16.08 3.25 -20.62
C GLU A 221 17.00 2.16 -21.22
N ILE A 222 16.78 0.90 -20.85
CA ILE A 222 17.62 -0.23 -21.28
C ILE A 222 17.01 -1.06 -22.42
N LYS A 223 15.88 -0.64 -22.99
CA LYS A 223 15.11 -1.37 -24.00
C LYS A 223 15.94 -1.81 -25.20
N THR A 224 16.74 -0.90 -25.75
CA THR A 224 17.64 -1.20 -26.88
C THR A 224 18.62 -2.33 -26.51
N LYS A 225 19.10 -2.35 -25.30
CA LYS A 225 20.02 -3.37 -24.80
C LYS A 225 19.30 -4.71 -24.61
N LEU A 226 18.13 -4.71 -23.98
CA LEU A 226 17.28 -5.90 -23.84
C LEU A 226 17.00 -6.53 -25.21
N ASN A 227 16.58 -5.72 -26.17
CA ASN A 227 16.31 -6.19 -27.54
C ASN A 227 17.58 -6.79 -28.19
N SER A 228 18.77 -6.21 -27.99
CA SER A 228 20.02 -6.73 -28.54
C SER A 228 20.41 -8.10 -27.99
N PHE A 229 19.89 -8.49 -26.83
CA PHE A 229 20.05 -9.80 -26.20
C PHE A 229 18.90 -10.77 -26.53
N GLY A 230 17.94 -10.36 -27.38
CA GLY A 230 16.81 -11.19 -27.78
C GLY A 230 15.61 -11.14 -26.83
N PHE A 231 15.55 -10.15 -25.93
CA PHE A 231 14.38 -9.93 -25.11
C PHE A 231 13.35 -9.05 -25.81
N GLU A 232 12.11 -9.48 -25.80
CA GLU A 232 10.93 -8.69 -26.14
C GLU A 232 10.38 -8.06 -24.86
N THR A 233 10.07 -6.75 -24.89
CA THR A 233 9.64 -5.98 -23.72
C THR A 233 8.20 -5.52 -23.84
N TRP A 234 7.47 -5.52 -22.73
CA TRP A 234 6.15 -4.91 -22.56
C TRP A 234 6.01 -4.29 -21.18
N GLU A 235 4.96 -3.53 -20.98
CA GLU A 235 4.59 -2.95 -19.69
C GLU A 235 3.22 -3.46 -19.26
N GLU A 236 3.05 -3.66 -17.96
CA GLU A 236 1.79 -4.02 -17.34
C GLU A 236 1.40 -2.97 -16.31
N GLU A 237 0.14 -2.54 -16.38
CA GLU A 237 -0.39 -1.62 -15.38
C GLU A 237 -0.71 -2.39 -14.10
N GLN A 238 -0.10 -1.97 -12.99
CA GLN A 238 -0.34 -2.53 -11.67
C GLN A 238 -1.03 -1.49 -10.80
N LYS A 239 -2.26 -1.82 -10.37
CA LYS A 239 -3.09 -0.96 -9.54
C LYS A 239 -3.00 -1.41 -8.09
N PHE A 240 -2.48 -0.56 -7.23
CA PHE A 240 -2.43 -0.84 -5.81
C PHE A 240 -3.61 -0.20 -5.08
N MET A 241 -4.47 -1.03 -4.50
CA MET A 241 -5.47 -0.58 -3.55
C MET A 241 -4.94 -0.82 -2.13
N VAL A 242 -4.96 0.22 -1.31
CA VAL A 242 -4.49 0.18 0.08
C VAL A 242 -5.69 0.39 1.01
N LEU A 243 -5.72 -0.35 2.11
CA LEU A 243 -6.73 -0.18 3.15
C LEU A 243 -6.55 1.20 3.80
N SER A 244 -7.39 2.13 3.40
CA SER A 244 -7.39 3.51 3.90
C SER A 244 -8.15 3.63 5.21
N ASP A 245 -9.36 3.06 5.26
CA ASP A 245 -10.18 3.07 6.47
C ASP A 245 -10.61 1.64 6.80
N LYS A 246 -10.61 1.30 8.09
CA LYS A 246 -10.97 -0.04 8.57
C LYS A 246 -12.49 -0.14 8.78
N ASN A 247 -13.23 0.08 7.70
CA ASN A 247 -14.69 -0.06 7.71
C ASN A 247 -15.08 -1.54 7.66
N ILE A 248 -15.93 -1.94 8.60
CA ILE A 248 -16.55 -3.26 8.57
C ILE A 248 -17.83 -3.13 7.73
N ILE A 249 -17.83 -3.76 6.57
CA ILE A 249 -19.01 -3.82 5.70
C ILE A 249 -20.03 -4.84 6.24
N ASN A 250 -21.30 -4.67 5.90
CA ASN A 250 -22.34 -5.62 6.26
C ASN A 250 -21.99 -7.02 5.74
N ALA A 251 -21.57 -7.89 6.65
CA ALA A 251 -21.30 -9.29 6.38
C ALA A 251 -22.63 -10.08 6.38
N ASN A 252 -22.68 -11.16 5.62
CA ASN A 252 -23.81 -12.10 5.68
C ASN A 252 -23.69 -12.92 6.98
N SER A 253 -24.62 -12.73 7.90
CA SER A 253 -24.64 -13.43 9.21
C SER A 253 -24.79 -14.95 9.10
N GLN A 254 -25.19 -15.48 7.94
CA GLN A 254 -25.28 -16.93 7.69
C GLN A 254 -23.92 -17.54 7.29
N ILE A 255 -22.90 -16.70 7.07
CA ILE A 255 -21.56 -17.14 6.69
C ILE A 255 -20.67 -17.16 7.92
N THR A 256 -20.09 -18.32 8.21
CA THR A 256 -19.09 -18.48 9.25
C THR A 256 -17.69 -18.45 8.62
N ILE A 257 -16.79 -17.62 9.16
CA ILE A 257 -15.39 -17.59 8.75
C ILE A 257 -14.55 -18.37 9.75
N LYS A 258 -13.67 -19.23 9.23
CA LYS A 258 -12.68 -19.95 10.04
C LYS A 258 -11.30 -19.71 9.48
N LYS A 259 -10.33 -19.49 10.37
CA LYS A 259 -8.92 -19.53 10.02
C LYS A 259 -8.56 -20.96 9.64
N LEU A 260 -7.89 -21.13 8.50
CA LEU A 260 -7.45 -22.42 8.04
C LEU A 260 -6.06 -22.72 8.58
N GLU A 261 -5.92 -23.85 9.26
CA GLU A 261 -4.62 -24.34 9.77
C GLU A 261 -4.13 -25.58 9.01
N GLN A 262 -5.05 -26.33 8.42
CA GLN A 262 -4.76 -27.55 7.69
C GLN A 262 -5.64 -27.68 6.45
N TRP A 263 -5.06 -28.18 5.37
CA TRP A 263 -5.81 -28.48 4.15
C TRP A 263 -6.76 -29.66 4.36
N LYS A 264 -7.93 -29.56 3.73
CA LYS A 264 -8.87 -30.68 3.56
C LYS A 264 -9.25 -30.77 2.08
N ASP A 265 -9.34 -32.01 1.56
CA ASP A 265 -9.61 -32.20 0.13
C ASP A 265 -10.97 -31.68 -0.30
N GLU A 266 -11.95 -31.61 0.61
CA GLU A 266 -13.24 -30.98 0.35
C GLU A 266 -13.14 -29.52 -0.09
N TYR A 267 -12.10 -28.77 0.32
CA TYR A 267 -11.88 -27.39 -0.10
C TYR A 267 -11.50 -27.32 -1.59
N GLY A 268 -10.72 -28.30 -2.06
CA GLY A 268 -10.38 -28.42 -3.47
C GLY A 268 -11.61 -28.59 -4.31
N THR A 269 -12.46 -29.57 -3.99
CA THR A 269 -13.66 -29.89 -4.75
C THR A 269 -14.74 -28.79 -4.63
N GLU A 270 -15.04 -28.34 -3.43
CA GLU A 270 -16.18 -27.42 -3.19
C GLU A 270 -15.87 -25.96 -3.62
N ILE A 271 -14.62 -25.53 -3.52
CA ILE A 271 -14.25 -24.14 -3.83
C ILE A 271 -13.57 -24.05 -5.18
N PHE A 272 -12.48 -24.79 -5.41
CA PHE A 272 -11.63 -24.60 -6.59
C PHE A 272 -12.17 -25.25 -7.84
N GLU A 273 -12.52 -26.54 -7.81
CA GLU A 273 -13.05 -27.25 -8.99
C GLU A 273 -14.40 -26.64 -9.44
N LYS A 274 -15.30 -26.37 -8.49
CA LYS A 274 -16.59 -25.73 -8.78
C LYS A 274 -16.47 -24.27 -9.27
N SER A 275 -15.34 -23.65 -9.07
CA SER A 275 -15.06 -22.29 -9.57
C SER A 275 -14.33 -22.30 -10.91
N GLY A 276 -13.89 -23.46 -11.37
CA GLY A 276 -13.12 -23.62 -12.61
C GLY A 276 -11.63 -23.27 -12.45
N GLU A 277 -11.11 -23.26 -11.22
CA GLU A 277 -9.72 -22.89 -10.92
C GLU A 277 -8.94 -24.02 -10.18
N PRO A 278 -8.96 -25.27 -10.70
CA PRO A 278 -8.32 -26.41 -10.02
C PRO A 278 -6.80 -26.22 -9.85
N TRP A 279 -6.16 -25.40 -10.68
CA TRP A 279 -4.74 -25.07 -10.60
C TRP A 279 -4.36 -24.36 -9.27
N GLY A 280 -5.31 -23.64 -8.68
CA GLY A 280 -5.09 -22.92 -7.41
C GLY A 280 -4.88 -23.85 -6.21
N ILE A 281 -5.29 -25.12 -6.27
CA ILE A 281 -5.19 -26.09 -5.18
C ILE A 281 -3.73 -26.28 -4.74
N ASP A 282 -2.83 -26.50 -5.69
CA ASP A 282 -1.40 -26.71 -5.36
C ASP A 282 -0.72 -25.45 -4.86
N VAL A 283 -1.10 -24.29 -5.40
CA VAL A 283 -0.62 -22.99 -4.92
C VAL A 283 -1.00 -22.80 -3.46
N VAL A 284 -2.26 -23.03 -3.10
CA VAL A 284 -2.74 -22.91 -1.71
C VAL A 284 -2.10 -23.92 -0.79
N LYS A 285 -1.96 -25.19 -1.20
CA LYS A 285 -1.27 -26.23 -0.40
C LYS A 285 0.18 -25.85 -0.10
N LYS A 286 0.91 -25.30 -1.06
CA LYS A 286 2.29 -24.81 -0.87
C LYS A 286 2.30 -23.59 0.06
N SER A 287 1.42 -22.64 -0.16
CA SER A 287 1.33 -21.42 0.65
C SER A 287 0.94 -21.68 2.12
N LEU A 288 0.14 -22.71 2.39
CA LEU A 288 -0.21 -23.12 3.77
C LEU A 288 1.00 -23.60 4.60
N GLN A 289 2.09 -24.01 3.94
CA GLN A 289 3.32 -24.41 4.64
C GLN A 289 4.13 -23.20 5.10
N ASN A 290 3.79 -22.02 4.62
CA ASN A 290 4.46 -20.78 4.96
C ASN A 290 3.84 -20.15 6.22
N LYS A 291 4.64 -19.93 7.25
CA LYS A 291 4.23 -19.32 8.52
C LYS A 291 3.67 -17.88 8.39
N ASN A 292 4.02 -17.20 7.31
CA ASN A 292 3.59 -15.83 7.05
C ASN A 292 2.26 -15.78 6.28
N THR A 293 1.67 -16.91 5.93
CA THR A 293 0.43 -16.94 5.19
C THR A 293 -0.77 -17.13 6.11
N LEU A 294 -1.74 -16.24 6.01
CA LEU A 294 -3.00 -16.26 6.75
C LEU A 294 -4.13 -16.65 5.80
N PHE A 295 -4.83 -17.72 6.11
CA PHE A 295 -5.95 -18.21 5.33
C PHE A 295 -7.26 -18.10 6.08
N PHE A 296 -8.33 -17.71 5.38
CA PHE A 296 -9.71 -17.79 5.85
C PHE A 296 -10.56 -18.60 4.88
N VAL A 297 -11.40 -19.46 5.44
CA VAL A 297 -12.42 -20.23 4.70
C VAL A 297 -13.80 -19.80 5.18
N ALA A 298 -14.67 -19.53 4.23
CA ALA A 298 -16.07 -19.23 4.46
C ALA A 298 -16.93 -20.49 4.38
N PHE A 299 -17.82 -20.67 5.33
CA PHE A 299 -18.77 -21.78 5.41
C PHE A 299 -20.20 -21.28 5.36
N TYR A 300 -21.03 -21.96 4.57
CA TYR A 300 -22.48 -21.79 4.55
C TYR A 300 -23.13 -23.15 4.80
N ASN A 301 -23.95 -23.25 5.86
CA ASN A 301 -24.52 -24.55 6.30
C ASN A 301 -23.45 -25.65 6.39
N GLU A 302 -22.33 -25.35 7.03
CA GLU A 302 -21.17 -26.24 7.22
C GLU A 302 -20.37 -26.61 5.94
N ASN A 303 -20.88 -26.26 4.74
CA ASN A 303 -20.15 -26.46 3.50
C ASN A 303 -19.14 -25.35 3.25
N PRO A 304 -17.88 -25.66 2.84
CA PRO A 304 -16.92 -24.64 2.45
C PRO A 304 -17.33 -24.02 1.11
N VAL A 305 -17.49 -22.71 1.06
CA VAL A 305 -18.07 -21.99 -0.08
C VAL A 305 -17.18 -20.89 -0.65
N GLY A 306 -16.08 -20.60 0.00
CA GLY A 306 -15.11 -19.61 -0.47
C GLY A 306 -13.89 -19.57 0.43
N MET A 307 -12.83 -18.99 -0.09
CA MET A 307 -11.57 -18.86 0.61
C MET A 307 -10.86 -17.58 0.20
N THR A 308 -10.01 -17.10 1.08
CA THR A 308 -9.08 -16.00 0.81
C THR A 308 -7.81 -16.22 1.61
N TYR A 309 -6.68 -15.74 1.08
CA TYR A 309 -5.45 -15.71 1.85
C TYR A 309 -4.67 -14.42 1.65
N ALA A 310 -3.82 -14.13 2.61
CA ALA A 310 -2.89 -13.02 2.56
C ALA A 310 -1.51 -13.47 3.05
N HIS A 311 -0.48 -12.87 2.51
CA HIS A 311 0.84 -12.90 3.07
C HIS A 311 0.98 -11.79 4.11
N VAL A 312 1.38 -12.15 5.34
CA VAL A 312 1.39 -11.24 6.48
C VAL A 312 2.76 -11.21 7.13
N THR A 313 3.34 -10.03 7.19
CA THR A 313 4.53 -9.72 7.98
C THR A 313 4.14 -8.83 9.16
N ASP A 314 5.10 -8.43 10.00
CA ASP A 314 4.84 -7.55 11.14
C ASP A 314 4.25 -6.18 10.73
N GLU A 315 4.47 -5.76 9.49
CA GLU A 315 4.10 -4.42 9.03
C GLU A 315 3.15 -4.40 7.82
N VAL A 316 3.09 -5.50 7.07
CA VAL A 316 2.40 -5.57 5.77
C VAL A 316 1.47 -6.77 5.73
N CYS A 317 0.27 -6.57 5.21
CA CYS A 317 -0.66 -7.62 4.82
C CYS A 317 -0.96 -7.47 3.32
N ARG A 318 -0.43 -8.38 2.51
CA ARG A 318 -0.71 -8.50 1.08
C ARG A 318 -1.85 -9.50 0.89
N VAL A 319 -3.05 -9.03 0.59
CA VAL A 319 -4.17 -9.92 0.23
C VAL A 319 -3.97 -10.39 -1.20
N ASP A 320 -3.80 -11.69 -1.39
CA ASP A 320 -3.38 -12.25 -2.66
C ASP A 320 -4.53 -12.92 -3.43
N TYR A 321 -5.40 -13.62 -2.73
CA TYR A 321 -6.40 -14.46 -3.36
C TYR A 321 -7.76 -14.33 -2.71
N LEU A 322 -8.81 -14.27 -3.53
CA LEU A 322 -10.20 -14.30 -3.08
C LEU A 322 -11.02 -15.14 -4.06
N LEU A 323 -11.46 -16.30 -3.64
CA LEU A 323 -12.27 -17.21 -4.45
C LEU A 323 -13.57 -17.57 -3.75
N VAL A 324 -14.67 -17.50 -4.49
CA VAL A 324 -16.00 -17.94 -4.06
C VAL A 324 -16.55 -18.95 -5.04
N SER A 325 -16.94 -20.11 -4.54
CA SER A 325 -17.57 -21.17 -5.33
C SER A 325 -18.71 -20.62 -6.18
N SER A 326 -18.74 -20.97 -7.45
CA SER A 326 -19.62 -20.37 -8.45
C SER A 326 -21.11 -20.43 -8.07
N SER A 327 -21.51 -21.52 -7.43
CA SER A 327 -22.90 -21.75 -6.98
C SER A 327 -23.34 -20.84 -5.81
N TYR A 328 -22.38 -20.19 -5.12
CA TYR A 328 -22.62 -19.36 -3.94
C TYR A 328 -22.26 -17.90 -4.15
N ARG A 329 -21.96 -17.49 -5.39
CA ARG A 329 -21.71 -16.07 -5.73
C ARG A 329 -22.95 -15.22 -5.47
N LYS A 330 -22.74 -13.92 -5.25
CA LYS A 330 -23.77 -12.91 -4.93
C LYS A 330 -24.45 -13.08 -3.56
N MET A 331 -23.96 -13.98 -2.70
CA MET A 331 -24.44 -14.16 -1.32
C MET A 331 -23.64 -13.34 -0.29
N GLY A 332 -22.76 -12.42 -0.72
CA GLY A 332 -21.95 -11.60 0.18
C GLY A 332 -20.71 -12.31 0.77
N ILE A 333 -20.40 -13.53 0.31
CA ILE A 333 -19.29 -14.33 0.86
C ILE A 333 -17.95 -13.61 0.71
N GLY A 334 -17.67 -13.06 -0.48
CA GLY A 334 -16.41 -12.32 -0.72
C GLY A 334 -16.26 -11.13 0.24
N ARG A 335 -17.35 -10.39 0.50
CA ARG A 335 -17.35 -9.30 1.49
C ARG A 335 -17.02 -9.80 2.89
N THR A 336 -17.65 -10.91 3.31
CA THR A 336 -17.42 -11.48 4.63
C THR A 336 -15.98 -11.97 4.80
N LEU A 337 -15.38 -12.54 3.74
CA LEU A 337 -13.99 -12.96 3.72
C LEU A 337 -13.02 -11.77 3.83
N ILE A 338 -13.25 -10.71 3.07
CA ILE A 338 -12.40 -9.51 3.14
C ILE A 338 -12.52 -8.80 4.49
N ASN A 339 -13.71 -8.78 5.09
CA ASN A 339 -13.89 -8.28 6.45
C ASN A 339 -12.99 -8.98 7.46
N ALA A 340 -12.78 -10.29 7.32
CA ALA A 340 -11.91 -11.02 8.22
C ALA A 340 -10.46 -10.49 8.19
N PHE A 341 -9.96 -10.10 7.01
CA PHE A 341 -8.65 -9.43 6.93
C PHE A 341 -8.65 -8.03 7.51
N VAL A 342 -9.70 -7.25 7.26
CA VAL A 342 -9.82 -5.90 7.83
C VAL A 342 -9.81 -5.96 9.35
N GLU A 343 -10.56 -6.89 9.94
CA GLU A 343 -10.57 -7.13 11.38
C GLU A 343 -9.21 -7.59 11.89
N TYR A 344 -8.60 -8.57 11.21
CA TYR A 344 -7.27 -9.06 11.57
C TYR A 344 -6.22 -7.93 11.55
N CYS A 345 -6.19 -7.11 10.52
CA CYS A 345 -5.27 -5.97 10.43
C CYS A 345 -5.50 -4.94 11.55
N LYS A 346 -6.78 -4.74 11.92
CA LYS A 346 -7.13 -3.83 13.02
C LYS A 346 -6.65 -4.36 14.37
N GLU A 347 -6.92 -5.64 14.66
CA GLU A 347 -6.55 -6.29 15.92
C GLU A 347 -5.03 -6.39 16.09
N ASN A 348 -4.32 -6.73 15.02
CA ASN A 348 -2.87 -6.91 15.03
C ASN A 348 -2.09 -5.61 14.72
N LYS A 349 -2.78 -4.47 14.55
CA LYS A 349 -2.19 -3.14 14.29
C LYS A 349 -1.28 -3.11 13.06
N ILE A 350 -1.58 -3.90 12.04
CA ILE A 350 -0.84 -3.90 10.79
C ILE A 350 -0.99 -2.54 10.12
N SER A 351 0.12 -1.90 9.82
CA SER A 351 0.16 -0.53 9.32
C SER A 351 -0.24 -0.41 7.85
N THR A 352 0.05 -1.43 7.06
CA THR A 352 -0.16 -1.42 5.61
C THR A 352 -0.84 -2.72 5.17
N CYS A 353 -2.08 -2.62 4.72
CA CYS A 353 -2.79 -3.73 4.09
C CYS A 353 -3.15 -3.31 2.66
N TYR A 354 -2.79 -4.14 1.67
CA TYR A 354 -2.99 -3.81 0.28
C TYR A 354 -3.32 -5.04 -0.57
N LEU A 355 -3.78 -4.79 -1.78
CA LEU A 355 -4.12 -5.80 -2.77
C LEU A 355 -4.08 -5.21 -4.18
N TRP A 356 -4.16 -6.10 -5.17
CA TRP A 356 -4.42 -5.79 -6.56
C TRP A 356 -5.85 -6.23 -6.90
N PRO A 357 -6.69 -5.33 -7.43
CA PRO A 357 -8.02 -5.73 -7.86
C PRO A 357 -7.95 -6.50 -9.18
N ASP A 358 -8.62 -7.63 -9.24
CA ASP A 358 -8.85 -8.38 -10.48
C ASP A 358 -10.33 -8.24 -10.89
N GLY A 359 -10.60 -7.26 -11.75
CA GLY A 359 -11.90 -6.96 -12.28
C GLY A 359 -12.83 -6.13 -11.38
N GLU A 360 -13.81 -5.50 -12.01
CA GLU A 360 -14.72 -4.52 -11.39
C GLU A 360 -15.52 -5.08 -10.20
N SER A 361 -15.90 -6.35 -10.25
CA SER A 361 -16.69 -6.97 -9.16
C SER A 361 -15.88 -7.12 -7.87
N ALA A 362 -14.62 -7.49 -7.99
CA ALA A 362 -13.69 -7.59 -6.86
C ALA A 362 -13.36 -6.20 -6.33
N GLU A 363 -13.06 -5.26 -7.23
CA GLU A 363 -12.75 -3.87 -6.89
C GLU A 363 -13.87 -3.22 -6.06
N LYS A 364 -15.13 -3.46 -6.43
CA LYS A 364 -16.28 -2.98 -5.66
C LYS A 364 -16.29 -3.50 -4.22
N ILE A 365 -16.02 -4.80 -4.03
CA ILE A 365 -15.95 -5.42 -2.69
C ILE A 365 -14.84 -4.77 -1.88
N TYR A 366 -13.68 -4.57 -2.47
CA TYR A 366 -12.53 -3.95 -1.80
C TYR A 366 -12.80 -2.49 -1.45
N HIS A 367 -13.41 -1.74 -2.36
CA HIS A 367 -13.81 -0.35 -2.10
C HIS A 367 -14.79 -0.24 -0.92
N GLU A 368 -15.82 -1.11 -0.87
CA GLU A 368 -16.78 -1.19 0.23
C GLU A 368 -16.09 -1.53 1.57
N ALA A 369 -15.03 -2.34 1.54
CA ALA A 369 -14.24 -2.71 2.73
C ALA A 369 -13.25 -1.63 3.20
N GLY A 370 -13.14 -0.51 2.49
CA GLY A 370 -12.27 0.61 2.86
C GLY A 370 -10.94 0.67 2.11
N PHE A 371 -10.72 -0.20 1.12
CA PHE A 371 -9.57 -0.09 0.23
C PHE A 371 -9.78 1.01 -0.79
N ARG A 372 -8.72 1.74 -1.12
CA ARG A 372 -8.75 2.83 -2.11
C ARG A 372 -7.55 2.73 -3.03
N HIS A 373 -7.73 3.11 -4.30
CA HIS A 373 -6.63 3.25 -5.23
C HIS A 373 -5.64 4.29 -4.70
N ALA A 374 -4.42 3.85 -4.44
CA ALA A 374 -3.39 4.68 -3.86
C ALA A 374 -2.20 4.89 -4.80
N GLU A 375 -1.98 3.97 -5.75
CA GLU A 375 -0.90 4.06 -6.71
C GLU A 375 -1.20 3.22 -7.96
N ILE A 376 -0.71 3.69 -9.11
CA ILE A 376 -0.72 2.95 -10.38
C ILE A 376 0.72 2.97 -10.89
N LYS A 377 1.28 1.80 -11.17
CA LYS A 377 2.63 1.63 -11.70
C LYS A 377 2.60 0.94 -13.06
N LEU A 378 3.54 1.33 -13.91
CA LEU A 378 3.85 0.57 -15.12
C LEU A 378 5.03 -0.36 -14.82
N ALA A 379 4.76 -1.64 -14.73
CA ALA A 379 5.75 -2.65 -14.43
C ALA A 379 6.36 -3.19 -15.73
N GLY A 380 7.64 -2.93 -15.94
CA GLY A 380 8.38 -3.43 -17.08
C GLY A 380 8.58 -4.96 -17.01
N ARG A 381 8.32 -5.63 -18.10
CA ARG A 381 8.51 -7.06 -18.30
C ARG A 381 9.37 -7.31 -19.54
N ALA A 382 10.19 -8.33 -19.51
CA ALA A 382 10.98 -8.74 -20.65
C ALA A 382 11.04 -10.26 -20.76
N LYS A 383 10.76 -10.81 -21.93
CA LYS A 383 10.79 -12.24 -22.25
C LYS A 383 11.84 -12.51 -23.29
N TRP A 384 12.69 -13.48 -23.04
CA TRP A 384 13.68 -13.91 -23.99
C TRP A 384 13.08 -14.79 -25.08
N ASN A 385 13.26 -14.40 -26.34
CA ASN A 385 12.92 -15.19 -27.51
C ASN A 385 14.21 -15.78 -28.06
N LYS A 386 14.33 -17.10 -27.96
CA LYS A 386 15.48 -17.81 -28.53
C LYS A 386 15.51 -17.55 -30.03
N THR A 387 16.46 -16.77 -30.50
CA THR A 387 16.75 -16.60 -31.95
C THR A 387 17.37 -17.87 -32.53
#